data_68d95b2818b836d7c5dc6d606ef8aedc
#
_entry.id   68d95b2818b836d7c5dc6d606ef8aedc
#
_cell.length_a   1.000
_cell.length_b   1.000
_cell.length_c   1.000
_cell.angle_alpha   90.00
_cell.angle_beta   90.00
_cell.angle_gamma   90.00
#
_symmetry.space_group_name_H-M   'P 1'
#
loop_
_entity.id
_entity.type
_entity.pdbx_description
1 polymer ?
#
loop_
_entity_poly.entity_id
_entity_poly.type
_entity_poly.pdbx_seq_one_letter_code
_entity_poly.pdbx_strand_id
1 'polypeptide(L)'
;MSFLIKRILLFVIGFAAIIISLLYFLNPNKKENGNIEITNIEIDEKLISQINLGKSLYMTHCASCHGNNLQGQPNWSTKKDKDGHNLSPPLNGTGHTWHHSQEQLFNIIRYGFKIYNENYDGKMQGNDKLNDDDIWSILAYMKSVWPESIQKKYDTITKH
;
A
#
# COMPACT_ATOMS: atom_id res chain seq x y z
N MET A 1 15.36 -48.36 49.23
CA MET A 1 14.24 -47.38 49.12
C MET A 1 13.03 -48.17 48.62
N SER A 2 11.96 -48.26 49.44
CA SER A 2 10.77 -49.08 49.19
C SER A 2 10.09 -48.70 47.89
N PHE A 3 9.56 -49.68 47.13
CA PHE A 3 8.82 -49.51 45.89
C PHE A 3 7.67 -48.48 46.00
N LEU A 4 7.08 -48.41 47.18
CA LEU A 4 6.03 -47.45 47.55
C LEU A 4 6.55 -45.99 47.54
N ILE A 5 7.74 -45.76 48.08
CA ILE A 5 8.38 -44.43 48.11
C ILE A 5 8.69 -43.91 46.72
N LYS A 6 9.14 -44.78 45.79
CA LYS A 6 9.39 -44.40 44.38
C LYS A 6 8.10 -44.00 43.65
N ARG A 7 6.99 -44.68 43.89
CA ARG A 7 5.69 -44.33 43.30
C ARG A 7 5.17 -43.00 43.84
N ILE A 8 5.24 -42.76 45.14
CA ILE A 8 4.83 -41.49 45.75
C ILE A 8 5.67 -40.31 45.18
N LEU A 9 7.00 -40.54 45.03
CA LEU A 9 7.88 -39.51 44.48
C LEU A 9 7.52 -39.15 43.01
N LEU A 10 7.20 -40.15 42.18
CA LEU A 10 6.78 -39.92 40.80
C LEU A 10 5.44 -39.15 40.71
N PHE A 11 4.47 -39.43 41.59
CA PHE A 11 3.21 -38.70 41.66
C PHE A 11 3.41 -37.25 42.11
N VAL A 12 4.30 -36.98 43.07
CA VAL A 12 4.62 -35.64 43.54
C VAL A 12 5.29 -34.82 42.45
N ILE A 13 6.24 -35.41 41.71
CA ILE A 13 6.94 -34.76 40.59
C ILE A 13 5.93 -34.43 39.46
N GLY A 14 5.06 -35.39 39.10
CA GLY A 14 4.02 -35.18 38.08
C GLY A 14 3.03 -34.06 38.45
N PHE A 15 2.60 -34.02 39.70
CA PHE A 15 1.69 -33.01 40.21
C PHE A 15 2.35 -31.61 40.24
N ALA A 16 3.61 -31.54 40.66
CA ALA A 16 4.40 -30.30 40.61
C ALA A 16 4.56 -29.77 39.19
N ALA A 17 4.82 -30.63 38.20
CA ALA A 17 4.93 -30.25 36.80
C ALA A 17 3.61 -29.68 36.24
N ILE A 18 2.46 -30.26 36.62
CA ILE A 18 1.14 -29.79 36.23
C ILE A 18 0.88 -28.41 36.84
N ILE A 19 1.20 -28.18 38.13
CA ILE A 19 1.04 -26.89 38.77
C ILE A 19 1.93 -25.83 38.13
N ILE A 20 3.17 -26.13 37.81
CA ILE A 20 4.09 -25.21 37.14
C ILE A 20 3.58 -24.87 35.76
N SER A 21 3.06 -25.81 34.99
CA SER A 21 2.44 -25.59 33.69
C SER A 21 1.21 -24.68 33.82
N LEU A 22 0.34 -24.94 34.81
CA LEU A 22 -0.84 -24.12 35.06
C LEU A 22 -0.47 -22.70 35.46
N LEU A 23 0.52 -22.51 36.32
CA LEU A 23 1.02 -21.19 36.72
C LEU A 23 1.67 -20.46 35.56
N TYR A 24 2.32 -21.19 34.64
CA TYR A 24 2.88 -20.62 33.41
C TYR A 24 1.77 -20.13 32.45
N PHE A 25 0.68 -20.90 32.31
CA PHE A 25 -0.47 -20.51 31.50
C PHE A 25 -1.34 -19.41 32.15
N LEU A 26 -1.42 -19.37 33.49
CA LEU A 26 -2.20 -18.39 34.23
C LEU A 26 -1.37 -17.13 34.60
N ASN A 27 -0.11 -17.03 34.14
CA ASN A 27 0.75 -15.91 34.45
C ASN A 27 0.22 -14.64 33.72
N PRO A 28 -0.36 -13.64 34.43
CA PRO A 28 -0.86 -12.42 33.81
C PRO A 28 0.27 -11.51 33.25
N ASN A 29 1.54 -11.85 33.55
CA ASN A 29 2.72 -11.15 33.03
C ASN A 29 3.29 -11.78 31.75
N LYS A 30 2.61 -12.72 31.12
CA LYS A 30 2.92 -13.09 29.75
C LYS A 30 2.57 -11.88 28.86
N LYS A 31 3.50 -10.95 28.73
CA LYS A 31 3.45 -9.90 27.72
C LYS A 31 3.43 -10.58 26.37
N GLU A 32 2.28 -10.96 25.90
CA GLU A 32 2.03 -11.13 24.49
C GLU A 32 2.32 -9.77 23.84
N ASN A 33 3.20 -9.78 22.85
CA ASN A 33 3.78 -8.61 22.22
C ASN A 33 2.75 -7.53 21.84
N GLY A 34 2.30 -6.72 22.82
CA GLY A 34 1.48 -5.53 22.58
C GLY A 34 2.16 -4.51 21.64
N ASN A 35 3.47 -4.62 21.45
CA ASN A 35 4.21 -3.78 20.51
C ASN A 35 3.87 -4.05 19.03
N ILE A 36 3.44 -5.28 18.67
CA ILE A 36 3.11 -5.61 17.26
C ILE A 36 1.74 -5.05 16.90
N GLU A 37 0.79 -5.10 17.83
CA GLU A 37 -0.58 -4.61 17.60
C GLU A 37 -0.61 -3.07 17.52
N ILE A 38 0.10 -2.38 18.42
CA ILE A 38 0.22 -0.92 18.40
C ILE A 38 0.92 -0.43 17.14
N THR A 39 2.01 -1.09 16.72
CA THR A 39 2.74 -0.70 15.49
C THR A 39 1.92 -0.92 14.23
N ASN A 40 1.10 -1.97 14.17
CA ASN A 40 0.22 -2.22 13.03
C ASN A 40 -0.90 -1.15 12.95
N ILE A 41 -1.49 -0.76 14.07
CA ILE A 41 -2.51 0.31 14.12
C ILE A 41 -1.89 1.65 13.70
N GLU A 42 -0.71 1.98 14.19
CA GLU A 42 -0.01 3.23 13.83
C GLU A 42 0.38 3.28 12.35
N ILE A 43 0.84 2.16 11.78
CA ILE A 43 1.14 2.04 10.35
C ILE A 43 -0.13 2.20 9.51
N ASP A 44 -1.24 1.60 9.92
CA ASP A 44 -2.51 1.69 9.23
C ASP A 44 -3.06 3.12 9.26
N GLU A 45 -3.02 3.81 10.39
CA GLU A 45 -3.44 5.21 10.51
C GLU A 45 -2.60 6.14 9.63
N LYS A 46 -1.30 5.95 9.59
CA LYS A 46 -0.39 6.72 8.73
C LYS A 46 -0.71 6.49 7.25
N LEU A 47 -0.92 5.25 6.84
CA LEU A 47 -1.28 4.91 5.47
C LEU A 47 -2.64 5.50 5.08
N ILE A 48 -3.64 5.42 5.96
CA ILE A 48 -4.96 6.03 5.74
C ILE A 48 -4.84 7.53 5.57
N SER A 49 -4.06 8.20 6.42
CA SER A 49 -3.80 9.64 6.31
C SER A 49 -3.14 10.01 4.99
N GLN A 50 -2.13 9.25 4.56
CA GLN A 50 -1.44 9.42 3.29
C GLN A 50 -2.40 9.25 2.10
N ILE A 51 -3.24 8.22 2.11
CA ILE A 51 -4.24 7.99 1.06
C ILE A 51 -5.25 9.14 0.99
N ASN A 52 -5.71 9.65 2.14
CA ASN A 52 -6.65 10.77 2.19
C ASN A 52 -6.03 12.07 1.64
N LEU A 53 -4.78 12.36 1.99
CA LEU A 53 -4.03 13.46 1.41
C LEU A 53 -3.91 13.28 -0.11
N GLY A 54 -3.49 12.10 -0.56
CA GLY A 54 -3.36 11.77 -1.98
C GLY A 54 -4.66 11.93 -2.75
N LYS A 55 -5.81 11.55 -2.17
CA LYS A 55 -7.13 11.79 -2.76
C LYS A 55 -7.40 13.28 -2.95
N SER A 56 -7.14 14.10 -1.93
CA SER A 56 -7.35 15.55 -2.01
C SER A 56 -6.48 16.20 -3.10
N LEU A 57 -5.19 15.84 -3.13
CA LEU A 57 -4.24 16.30 -4.11
C LEU A 57 -4.61 15.84 -5.54
N TYR A 58 -5.03 14.59 -5.70
CA TYR A 58 -5.53 14.07 -6.96
C TYR A 58 -6.72 14.86 -7.48
N MET A 59 -7.70 15.15 -6.64
CA MET A 59 -8.88 15.93 -7.01
C MET A 59 -8.51 17.35 -7.48
N THR A 60 -7.49 17.93 -6.87
CA THR A 60 -7.03 19.29 -7.20
C THR A 60 -6.18 19.34 -8.47
N HIS A 61 -5.30 18.37 -8.69
CA HIS A 61 -4.25 18.47 -9.71
C HIS A 61 -4.43 17.51 -10.90
N CYS A 62 -5.21 16.43 -10.75
CA CYS A 62 -5.28 15.36 -11.74
C CYS A 62 -6.68 15.10 -12.30
N ALA A 63 -7.72 15.28 -11.47
CA ALA A 63 -9.08 14.87 -11.77
C ALA A 63 -9.69 15.57 -12.98
N SER A 64 -9.28 16.82 -13.27
CA SER A 64 -9.75 17.57 -14.44
C SER A 64 -9.47 16.86 -15.78
N CYS A 65 -8.39 16.09 -15.84
CA CYS A 65 -8.00 15.32 -17.01
C CYS A 65 -8.31 13.83 -16.87
N HIS A 66 -8.01 13.23 -15.70
CA HIS A 66 -8.13 11.78 -15.47
C HIS A 66 -9.49 11.35 -14.89
N GLY A 67 -10.39 12.31 -14.63
CA GLY A 67 -11.73 12.07 -14.09
C GLY A 67 -11.76 11.91 -12.57
N ASN A 68 -12.88 12.30 -11.94
CA ASN A 68 -13.05 12.28 -10.48
C ASN A 68 -12.98 10.87 -9.90
N ASN A 69 -13.27 9.83 -10.69
CA ASN A 69 -13.22 8.43 -10.31
C ASN A 69 -12.03 7.71 -10.98
N LEU A 70 -11.00 8.44 -11.36
CA LEU A 70 -9.81 7.91 -12.05
C LEU A 70 -10.13 7.13 -13.35
N GLN A 71 -11.29 7.39 -13.95
CA GLN A 71 -11.81 6.63 -15.10
C GLN A 71 -11.17 7.02 -16.43
N GLY A 72 -10.41 8.13 -16.48
CA GLY A 72 -9.87 8.68 -17.71
C GLY A 72 -10.92 9.27 -18.62
N GLN A 73 -10.53 9.59 -19.85
CA GLN A 73 -11.42 10.13 -20.88
C GLN A 73 -11.98 9.00 -21.76
N PRO A 74 -13.23 9.15 -22.27
CA PRO A 74 -13.82 8.18 -23.17
C PRO A 74 -12.95 7.95 -24.43
N ASN A 75 -12.76 6.68 -24.82
CA ASN A 75 -11.96 6.31 -25.98
C ASN A 75 -10.48 6.71 -25.92
N TRP A 76 -9.93 6.88 -24.72
CA TRP A 76 -8.55 7.34 -24.47
C TRP A 76 -7.48 6.59 -25.27
N SER A 77 -7.69 5.29 -25.57
CA SER A 77 -6.73 4.42 -26.26
C SER A 77 -6.83 4.50 -27.80
N THR A 78 -7.90 5.07 -28.33
CA THR A 78 -8.20 5.04 -29.77
C THR A 78 -8.41 6.40 -30.39
N LYS A 79 -8.69 7.43 -29.57
CA LYS A 79 -8.96 8.79 -30.03
C LYS A 79 -7.90 9.77 -29.55
N LYS A 80 -7.79 10.86 -30.26
CA LYS A 80 -7.00 12.03 -29.93
C LYS A 80 -7.92 13.20 -29.60
N ASP A 81 -7.40 14.21 -28.92
CA ASP A 81 -8.08 15.48 -28.79
C ASP A 81 -8.01 16.30 -30.11
N LYS A 82 -8.60 17.50 -30.08
CA LYS A 82 -8.62 18.39 -31.26
C LYS A 82 -7.22 18.84 -31.72
N ASP A 83 -6.23 18.79 -30.83
CA ASP A 83 -4.86 19.21 -31.08
C ASP A 83 -3.95 18.02 -31.45
N GLY A 84 -4.53 16.82 -31.54
CA GLY A 84 -3.82 15.58 -31.91
C GLY A 84 -3.17 14.86 -30.74
N HIS A 85 -3.34 15.31 -29.49
CA HIS A 85 -2.73 14.71 -28.32
C HIS A 85 -3.51 13.48 -27.83
N ASN A 86 -2.84 12.61 -27.11
CA ASN A 86 -3.46 11.47 -26.46
C ASN A 86 -4.43 11.95 -25.37
N LEU A 87 -5.59 11.32 -25.30
CA LEU A 87 -6.54 11.50 -24.21
C LEU A 87 -6.02 10.86 -22.92
N SER A 88 -6.43 11.41 -21.78
CA SER A 88 -5.98 10.95 -20.47
C SER A 88 -6.47 9.52 -20.17
N PRO A 89 -5.57 8.57 -19.87
CA PRO A 89 -5.94 7.20 -19.58
C PRO A 89 -6.58 7.05 -18.19
N PRO A 90 -7.31 5.92 -17.95
CA PRO A 90 -7.74 5.54 -16.61
C PRO A 90 -6.57 5.29 -15.67
N LEU A 91 -6.73 5.71 -14.41
CA LEU A 91 -5.75 5.49 -13.34
C LEU A 91 -6.31 4.59 -12.21
N ASN A 92 -7.51 4.02 -12.38
CA ASN A 92 -8.22 3.17 -11.43
C ASN A 92 -7.92 1.66 -11.58
N GLY A 93 -6.86 1.31 -12.28
CA GLY A 93 -6.47 -0.08 -12.54
C GLY A 93 -7.07 -0.69 -13.81
N THR A 94 -8.03 -0.03 -14.48
CA THR A 94 -8.59 -0.49 -15.77
C THR A 94 -7.74 -0.08 -16.97
N GLY A 95 -6.83 0.89 -16.78
CA GLY A 95 -5.84 1.29 -17.78
C GLY A 95 -4.55 0.47 -17.64
N HIS A 96 -3.42 1.03 -18.11
CA HIS A 96 -2.11 0.36 -18.10
C HIS A 96 -1.14 0.90 -17.05
N THR A 97 -1.56 1.85 -16.20
CA THR A 97 -0.69 2.55 -15.22
C THR A 97 0.05 1.59 -14.29
N TRP A 98 -0.58 0.49 -13.90
CA TRP A 98 -0.01 -0.51 -13.00
C TRP A 98 1.12 -1.37 -13.63
N HIS A 99 1.41 -1.21 -14.92
CA HIS A 99 2.56 -1.84 -15.59
C HIS A 99 3.88 -1.07 -15.38
N HIS A 100 3.82 0.16 -14.88
CA HIS A 100 4.96 1.04 -14.67
C HIS A 100 5.49 0.92 -13.25
N SER A 101 6.80 1.06 -13.05
CA SER A 101 7.39 1.12 -11.71
C SER A 101 6.93 2.37 -10.94
N GLN A 102 7.05 2.33 -9.61
CA GLN A 102 6.72 3.49 -8.75
C GLN A 102 7.56 4.72 -9.14
N GLU A 103 8.84 4.52 -9.38
CA GLU A 103 9.75 5.59 -9.79
C GLU A 103 9.34 6.18 -11.14
N GLN A 104 8.94 5.35 -12.09
CA GLN A 104 8.50 5.80 -13.39
C GLN A 104 7.21 6.65 -13.30
N LEU A 105 6.25 6.22 -12.48
CA LEU A 105 5.02 6.97 -12.22
C LEU A 105 5.31 8.29 -11.49
N PHE A 106 6.20 8.26 -10.50
CA PHE A 106 6.66 9.45 -9.80
C PHE A 106 7.26 10.47 -10.77
N ASN A 107 8.17 10.02 -11.61
CA ASN A 107 8.86 10.86 -12.58
C ASN A 107 7.90 11.48 -13.60
N ILE A 108 6.88 10.73 -14.05
CA ILE A 108 5.85 11.25 -14.95
C ILE A 108 5.04 12.37 -14.27
N ILE A 109 4.70 12.22 -12.99
CA ILE A 109 3.97 13.27 -12.26
C ILE A 109 4.86 14.49 -12.04
N ARG A 110 6.12 14.27 -11.62
CA ARG A 110 7.08 15.34 -11.30
C ARG A 110 7.50 16.13 -12.53
N TYR A 111 7.94 15.42 -13.57
CA TYR A 111 8.64 16.03 -14.71
C TYR A 111 7.85 15.97 -16.01
N GLY A 112 6.75 15.23 -16.06
CA GLY A 112 5.99 14.97 -17.27
C GLY A 112 6.63 13.94 -18.18
N PHE A 113 6.00 13.69 -19.30
CA PHE A 113 6.51 12.74 -20.31
C PHE A 113 7.75 13.23 -21.05
N LYS A 114 8.13 14.49 -20.92
CA LYS A 114 9.33 15.03 -21.56
C LYS A 114 10.63 14.34 -21.19
N ILE A 115 10.70 13.76 -19.98
CA ILE A 115 11.90 12.99 -19.56
C ILE A 115 12.09 11.69 -20.36
N TYR A 116 11.03 11.20 -21.00
CA TYR A 116 11.07 9.99 -21.84
C TYR A 116 11.00 10.30 -23.35
N ASN A 117 10.53 11.49 -23.71
CA ASN A 117 10.44 11.96 -25.08
C ASN A 117 10.58 13.48 -25.12
N GLU A 118 11.74 13.97 -25.51
CA GLU A 118 12.05 15.41 -25.56
C GLU A 118 11.09 16.21 -26.45
N ASN A 119 10.51 15.58 -27.48
CA ASN A 119 9.55 16.18 -28.39
C ASN A 119 8.10 16.06 -27.90
N TYR A 120 7.87 15.66 -26.63
CA TYR A 120 6.52 15.55 -26.10
C TYR A 120 5.87 16.92 -25.95
N ASP A 121 4.80 17.13 -26.68
CA ASP A 121 3.95 18.35 -26.68
C ASP A 121 2.58 18.14 -26.04
N GLY A 122 2.30 16.91 -25.53
CA GLY A 122 1.03 16.57 -24.89
C GLY A 122 0.79 17.28 -23.55
N LYS A 123 -0.34 16.98 -22.91
CA LYS A 123 -0.83 17.74 -21.73
C LYS A 123 -0.25 17.28 -20.39
N MET A 124 0.46 16.16 -20.32
CA MET A 124 1.11 15.67 -19.10
C MET A 124 2.52 16.28 -18.97
N GLN A 125 2.59 17.56 -18.60
CA GLN A 125 3.83 18.35 -18.58
C GLN A 125 4.61 18.30 -17.26
N GLY A 126 4.13 17.52 -16.27
CA GLY A 126 4.69 17.49 -14.92
C GLY A 126 4.04 18.53 -13.99
N ASN A 127 4.41 18.48 -12.71
CA ASN A 127 3.84 19.37 -11.68
C ASN A 127 4.91 19.76 -10.66
N ASP A 128 5.35 21.00 -10.70
CA ASP A 128 6.34 21.61 -9.81
C ASP A 128 5.74 22.14 -8.49
N LYS A 129 4.40 22.22 -8.40
CA LYS A 129 3.69 22.68 -7.20
C LYS A 129 3.56 21.61 -6.13
N LEU A 130 3.74 20.34 -6.49
CA LEU A 130 3.72 19.20 -5.58
C LEU A 130 5.12 18.97 -5.02
N ASN A 131 5.25 18.70 -3.72
CA ASN A 131 6.47 18.15 -3.17
C ASN A 131 6.53 16.62 -3.39
N ASP A 132 7.62 15.97 -3.00
CA ASP A 132 7.79 14.52 -3.24
C ASP A 132 6.80 13.68 -2.43
N ASP A 133 6.52 14.07 -1.18
CA ASP A 133 5.55 13.37 -0.31
C ASP A 133 4.12 13.50 -0.86
N ASP A 134 3.79 14.64 -1.48
CA ASP A 134 2.51 14.82 -2.17
C ASP A 134 2.35 13.83 -3.32
N ILE A 135 3.39 13.65 -4.13
CA ILE A 135 3.37 12.71 -5.25
C ILE A 135 3.24 11.28 -4.75
N TRP A 136 4.00 10.88 -3.72
CA TRP A 136 3.87 9.55 -3.11
C TRP A 136 2.48 9.33 -2.53
N SER A 137 1.86 10.37 -1.98
CA SER A 137 0.48 10.29 -1.47
C SER A 137 -0.53 10.08 -2.60
N ILE A 138 -0.38 10.79 -3.72
CA ILE A 138 -1.21 10.57 -4.93
C ILE A 138 -1.06 9.13 -5.44
N LEU A 139 0.16 8.61 -5.51
CA LEU A 139 0.40 7.22 -5.95
C LEU A 139 -0.20 6.20 -4.99
N ALA A 140 -0.13 6.44 -3.68
CA ALA A 140 -0.78 5.61 -2.66
C ALA A 140 -2.30 5.60 -2.84
N TYR A 141 -2.93 6.77 -3.07
CA TYR A 141 -4.35 6.87 -3.36
C TYR A 141 -4.71 6.13 -4.66
N MET A 142 -3.96 6.32 -5.73
CA MET A 142 -4.21 5.62 -6.99
C MET A 142 -4.18 4.10 -6.79
N LYS A 143 -3.16 3.57 -6.12
CA LYS A 143 -3.05 2.14 -5.82
C LYS A 143 -4.21 1.64 -4.94
N SER A 144 -4.65 2.42 -3.96
CA SER A 144 -5.71 2.02 -3.02
C SER A 144 -7.06 1.77 -3.69
N VAL A 145 -7.33 2.38 -4.85
CA VAL A 145 -8.58 2.20 -5.60
C VAL A 145 -8.49 1.10 -6.66
N TRP A 146 -7.32 0.50 -6.88
CA TRP A 146 -7.19 -0.59 -7.83
C TRP A 146 -7.84 -1.88 -7.32
N PRO A 147 -8.38 -2.73 -8.21
CA PRO A 147 -8.78 -4.08 -7.84
C PRO A 147 -7.63 -4.83 -7.15
N GLU A 148 -7.92 -5.63 -6.13
CA GLU A 148 -6.91 -6.38 -5.35
C GLU A 148 -5.97 -7.21 -6.24
N SER A 149 -6.51 -7.83 -7.29
CA SER A 149 -5.72 -8.59 -8.26
C SER A 149 -4.68 -7.73 -9.01
N ILE A 150 -5.00 -6.47 -9.25
CA ILE A 150 -4.08 -5.50 -9.88
C ILE A 150 -3.05 -5.01 -8.86
N GLN A 151 -3.45 -4.74 -7.62
CA GLN A 151 -2.50 -4.37 -6.56
C GLN A 151 -1.45 -5.47 -6.37
N LYS A 152 -1.87 -6.74 -6.28
CA LYS A 152 -0.95 -7.89 -6.15
C LYS A 152 0.03 -8.00 -7.32
N LYS A 153 -0.45 -7.79 -8.57
CA LYS A 153 0.43 -7.78 -9.74
C LYS A 153 1.45 -6.64 -9.68
N TYR A 154 1.00 -5.45 -9.32
CA TYR A 154 1.86 -4.27 -9.17
C TYR A 154 2.96 -4.50 -8.13
N ASP A 155 2.62 -5.08 -6.97
CA ASP A 155 3.58 -5.40 -5.92
C ASP A 155 4.67 -6.39 -6.37
N THR A 156 4.39 -7.24 -7.37
CA THR A 156 5.42 -8.12 -7.94
C THR A 156 6.38 -7.38 -8.89
N ILE A 157 5.91 -6.34 -9.56
CA ILE A 157 6.72 -5.52 -10.48
C ILE A 157 7.63 -4.56 -9.71
N THR A 158 7.17 -4.05 -8.58
CA THR A 158 7.87 -2.99 -7.81
C THR A 158 8.84 -3.52 -6.75
N LYS A 159 8.93 -4.83 -6.56
CA LYS A 159 9.86 -5.49 -5.61
C LYS A 159 11.28 -5.67 -6.13
N HIS A 160 11.60 -5.14 -7.31
CA HIS A 160 12.93 -5.27 -7.93
C HIS A 160 13.63 -3.94 -8.06
#